data_13213c8a09bc26d1065e1eade9b71c6c
#
_entry.id   13213c8a09bc26d1065e1eade9b71c6c
#
_cell.length_a   1.000
_cell.length_b   1.000
_cell.length_c   1.000
_cell.angle_alpha   90.00
_cell.angle_beta   90.00
_cell.angle_gamma   90.00
#
_symmetry.space_group_name_H-M   'P 1'
#
loop_
_entity.id
_entity.type
_entity.pdbx_description
1 polymer ?
#
loop_
_entity_poly.entity_id
_entity_poly.type
_entity_poly.pdbx_seq_one_letter_code
_entity_poly.pdbx_strand_id
1 'polypeptide(L)'
;MYKEKEFRERCAARWLDPEATERAVAWVRALEAEAPGPDGTLAGASLPEVERHVAGLAARGEAREDRLLALARYFAAAGIEAVAIRLLAYLLPVGVLPAMADRLAELEGGPVRDRVMAGVAVPPTGAPPEVYPAAAAAFVCSLESELGAAKARRVLCWNVHGIPAAAFAAEREAFLASASLEEWLAAFHGRKVRELERHAEDGTLWFEQRITPAVVDFVRGNQEILSTVSDGRHLWATKIPYDPDRFLASQDPLEKRRLACHCPLAASSITEAGAGVPSAWCACSAGYEKFLFDTVFGEETEAEVTESVLAGDPRCRFRIRIPDSVLERFRTPDPPGSSRRAGGAA
;
A
#
# COMPACT_ATOMS: atom_id res chain seq x y z
N MET A 1 32.87 -2.05 -3.89
CA MET A 1 31.42 -1.85 -4.13
C MET A 1 31.18 -0.42 -4.61
N TYR A 2 30.58 -0.26 -5.76
CA TYR A 2 30.21 1.03 -6.33
C TYR A 2 29.16 1.72 -5.44
N LYS A 3 29.27 3.05 -5.23
CA LYS A 3 28.32 3.85 -4.44
C LYS A 3 28.05 3.34 -3.01
N GLU A 4 29.07 2.77 -2.35
CA GLU A 4 28.93 2.21 -0.99
C GLU A 4 28.52 3.26 0.04
N LYS A 5 29.06 4.48 -0.04
CA LYS A 5 28.74 5.55 0.88
C LYS A 5 27.25 5.90 0.82
N GLU A 6 26.74 6.13 -0.38
CA GLU A 6 25.33 6.47 -0.63
C GLU A 6 24.41 5.32 -0.22
N PHE A 7 24.85 4.07 -0.38
CA PHE A 7 24.09 2.90 0.08
C PHE A 7 24.00 2.85 1.61
N ARG A 8 25.09 3.12 2.32
CA ARG A 8 25.12 3.20 3.78
C ARG A 8 24.22 4.31 4.31
N GLU A 9 24.31 5.49 3.71
CA GLU A 9 23.45 6.64 4.04
C GLU A 9 21.95 6.29 3.83
N ARG A 10 21.62 5.60 2.75
CA ARG A 10 20.25 5.15 2.48
C ARG A 10 19.76 4.11 3.46
N CYS A 11 20.61 3.18 3.89
CA CYS A 11 20.28 2.22 4.95
C CYS A 11 19.96 2.94 6.26
N ALA A 12 20.81 3.87 6.68
CA ALA A 12 20.63 4.67 7.90
C ALA A 12 19.35 5.52 7.85
N ALA A 13 19.08 6.16 6.72
CA ALA A 13 17.84 6.95 6.50
C ALA A 13 16.55 6.13 6.56
N ARG A 14 16.65 4.81 6.46
CA ARG A 14 15.54 3.84 6.61
C ARG A 14 15.61 3.06 7.91
N TRP A 15 16.25 3.65 8.93
CA TRP A 15 16.36 3.14 10.32
C TRP A 15 16.96 1.74 10.43
N LEU A 16 17.78 1.29 9.48
CA LEU A 16 18.59 0.11 9.72
C LEU A 16 19.60 0.43 10.81
N ASP A 17 19.72 -0.46 11.80
CA ASP A 17 20.77 -0.37 12.78
C ASP A 17 22.16 -0.56 12.12
N PRO A 18 23.24 -0.11 12.77
CA PRO A 18 24.59 -0.21 12.21
C PRO A 18 24.99 -1.64 11.85
N GLU A 19 24.61 -2.62 12.66
CA GLU A 19 24.96 -4.02 12.44
C GLU A 19 24.22 -4.60 11.23
N ALA A 20 22.93 -4.31 11.07
CA ALA A 20 22.15 -4.69 9.89
C ALA A 20 22.68 -4.01 8.62
N THR A 21 23.15 -2.76 8.73
CA THR A 21 23.79 -2.06 7.62
C THR A 21 25.08 -2.76 7.20
N GLU A 22 25.95 -3.14 8.15
CA GLU A 22 27.18 -3.88 7.83
C GLU A 22 26.89 -5.24 7.19
N ARG A 23 25.89 -5.97 7.67
CA ARG A 23 25.46 -7.24 7.05
C ARG A 23 25.00 -7.04 5.61
N ALA A 24 24.19 -6.00 5.35
CA ALA A 24 23.72 -5.66 4.01
C ALA A 24 24.89 -5.29 3.08
N VAL A 25 25.85 -4.47 3.54
CA VAL A 25 27.05 -4.09 2.79
C VAL A 25 27.91 -5.31 2.48
N ALA A 26 28.20 -6.16 3.47
CA ALA A 26 29.01 -7.34 3.28
C ALA A 26 28.37 -8.28 2.24
N TRP A 27 27.06 -8.46 2.29
CA TRP A 27 26.36 -9.32 1.37
C TRP A 27 26.34 -8.74 -0.07
N VAL A 28 26.07 -7.43 -0.25
CA VAL A 28 26.10 -6.80 -1.58
C VAL A 28 27.50 -6.83 -2.19
N ARG A 29 28.56 -6.67 -1.37
CA ARG A 29 29.95 -6.81 -1.82
C ARG A 29 30.26 -8.24 -2.31
N ALA A 30 29.82 -9.25 -1.55
CA ALA A 30 30.01 -10.64 -1.94
C ALA A 30 29.29 -10.92 -3.27
N LEU A 31 28.08 -10.43 -3.43
CA LEU A 31 27.31 -10.57 -4.65
C LEU A 31 27.98 -9.87 -5.85
N GLU A 32 28.48 -8.65 -5.67
CA GLU A 32 29.23 -7.93 -6.73
C GLU A 32 30.48 -8.71 -7.16
N ALA A 33 31.15 -9.39 -6.23
CA ALA A 33 32.31 -10.21 -6.54
C ALA A 33 31.94 -11.52 -7.29
N GLU A 34 30.77 -12.09 -6.99
CA GLU A 34 30.31 -13.35 -7.61
C GLU A 34 29.64 -13.12 -8.98
N ALA A 35 28.90 -12.03 -9.14
CA ALA A 35 28.09 -11.74 -10.30
C ALA A 35 28.19 -10.25 -10.70
N PRO A 36 29.37 -9.79 -11.09
CA PRO A 36 29.54 -8.43 -11.58
C PRO A 36 28.81 -8.24 -12.91
N GLY A 37 28.26 -7.04 -13.11
CA GLY A 37 27.76 -6.64 -14.41
C GLY A 37 28.87 -6.47 -15.45
N PRO A 38 28.54 -6.12 -16.68
CA PRO A 38 29.52 -5.96 -17.78
C PRO A 38 30.63 -4.95 -17.50
N ASP A 39 30.40 -3.97 -16.64
CA ASP A 39 31.38 -2.95 -16.24
C ASP A 39 32.20 -3.35 -14.99
N GLY A 40 32.04 -4.57 -14.49
CA GLY A 40 32.70 -5.06 -13.30
C GLY A 40 32.05 -4.64 -12.00
N THR A 41 30.91 -3.97 -12.04
CA THR A 41 30.11 -3.57 -10.86
C THR A 41 28.74 -4.26 -10.86
N LEU A 42 28.15 -4.46 -9.69
CA LEU A 42 26.77 -4.95 -9.62
C LEU A 42 25.78 -3.92 -10.23
N ALA A 43 26.08 -2.63 -10.13
CA ALA A 43 25.28 -1.59 -10.73
C ALA A 43 25.22 -1.64 -12.26
N GLY A 44 26.23 -2.23 -12.92
CA GLY A 44 26.24 -2.46 -14.37
C GLY A 44 25.35 -3.62 -14.83
N ALA A 45 24.79 -4.40 -13.89
CA ALA A 45 23.93 -5.52 -14.25
C ALA A 45 22.57 -5.03 -14.82
N SER A 46 22.15 -5.63 -15.90
CA SER A 46 20.84 -5.38 -16.51
C SER A 46 19.71 -5.96 -15.63
N LEU A 47 18.48 -5.43 -15.78
CA LEU A 47 17.31 -5.95 -15.08
C LEU A 47 17.13 -7.47 -15.26
N PRO A 48 17.21 -8.06 -16.46
CA PRO A 48 17.10 -9.52 -16.63
C PRO A 48 18.19 -10.31 -15.89
N GLU A 49 19.40 -9.77 -15.76
CA GLU A 49 20.49 -10.42 -14.99
C GLU A 49 20.19 -10.41 -13.51
N VAL A 50 19.68 -9.30 -12.96
CA VAL A 50 19.26 -9.20 -11.57
C VAL A 50 18.09 -10.15 -11.28
N GLU A 51 17.07 -10.21 -12.15
CA GLU A 51 15.95 -11.15 -12.01
C GLU A 51 16.40 -12.61 -12.05
N ARG A 52 17.32 -12.96 -12.94
CA ARG A 52 17.92 -14.30 -13.00
C ARG A 52 18.66 -14.64 -11.70
N HIS A 53 19.36 -13.65 -11.12
CA HIS A 53 20.02 -13.84 -9.84
C HIS A 53 19.03 -14.08 -8.70
N VAL A 54 17.95 -13.28 -8.62
CA VAL A 54 16.88 -13.47 -7.62
C VAL A 54 16.22 -14.84 -7.78
N ALA A 55 15.94 -15.28 -9.01
CA ALA A 55 15.41 -16.61 -9.27
C ALA A 55 16.38 -17.72 -8.81
N GLY A 56 17.69 -17.54 -9.01
CA GLY A 56 18.72 -18.43 -8.49
C GLY A 56 18.74 -18.50 -6.97
N LEU A 57 18.61 -17.38 -6.28
CA LEU A 57 18.47 -17.34 -4.81
C LEU A 57 17.21 -18.08 -4.36
N ALA A 58 16.08 -17.86 -5.03
CA ALA A 58 14.83 -18.54 -4.69
C ALA A 58 14.92 -20.06 -4.88
N ALA A 59 15.53 -20.52 -5.97
CA ALA A 59 15.73 -21.95 -6.24
C ALA A 59 16.59 -22.66 -5.21
N ARG A 60 17.53 -21.95 -4.55
CA ARG A 60 18.38 -22.48 -3.48
C ARG A 60 17.80 -22.26 -2.07
N GLY A 61 16.61 -21.64 -1.94
CA GLY A 61 16.03 -21.28 -0.65
C GLY A 61 16.79 -20.15 0.08
N GLU A 62 17.57 -19.36 -0.65
CA GLU A 62 18.43 -18.29 -0.13
C GLU A 62 17.78 -16.90 -0.31
N ALA A 63 16.69 -16.81 -1.06
CA ALA A 63 15.94 -15.57 -1.22
C ALA A 63 15.28 -15.19 0.12
N ARG A 64 15.75 -14.09 0.70
CA ARG A 64 15.28 -13.53 1.96
C ARG A 64 14.91 -12.07 1.78
N GLU A 65 13.93 -11.62 2.53
CA GLU A 65 13.46 -10.23 2.45
C GLU A 65 14.59 -9.23 2.71
N ASP A 66 15.42 -9.48 3.74
CA ASP A 66 16.55 -8.61 4.05
C ASP A 66 17.57 -8.48 2.91
N ARG A 67 17.80 -9.56 2.16
CA ARG A 67 18.69 -9.59 0.99
C ARG A 67 18.10 -8.85 -0.20
N LEU A 68 16.84 -9.11 -0.53
CA LEU A 68 16.14 -8.43 -1.63
C LEU A 68 16.01 -6.94 -1.35
N LEU A 69 15.73 -6.58 -0.10
CA LEU A 69 15.66 -5.19 0.32
C LEU A 69 17.04 -4.49 0.26
N ALA A 70 18.10 -5.19 0.62
CA ALA A 70 19.46 -4.67 0.47
C ALA A 70 19.79 -4.39 -1.00
N LEU A 71 19.42 -5.30 -1.92
CA LEU A 71 19.56 -5.07 -3.36
C LEU A 71 18.75 -3.86 -3.83
N ALA A 72 17.48 -3.77 -3.47
CA ALA A 72 16.63 -2.64 -3.87
C ALA A 72 17.23 -1.31 -3.39
N ARG A 73 17.70 -1.24 -2.15
CA ARG A 73 18.37 -0.06 -1.58
C ARG A 73 19.67 0.27 -2.29
N TYR A 74 20.46 -0.75 -2.64
CA TYR A 74 21.72 -0.56 -3.37
C TYR A 74 21.47 0.03 -4.76
N PHE A 75 20.58 -0.56 -5.56
CA PHE A 75 20.26 -0.04 -6.89
C PHE A 75 19.65 1.37 -6.83
N ALA A 76 18.84 1.65 -5.82
CA ALA A 76 18.33 3.01 -5.60
C ALA A 76 19.43 4.01 -5.23
N ALA A 77 20.43 3.62 -4.42
CA ALA A 77 21.60 4.44 -4.10
C ALA A 77 22.52 4.64 -5.31
N ALA A 78 22.58 3.65 -6.21
CA ALA A 78 23.30 3.74 -7.47
C ALA A 78 22.59 4.61 -8.52
N GLY A 79 21.34 5.02 -8.28
CA GLY A 79 20.54 5.80 -9.23
C GLY A 79 19.86 4.95 -10.31
N ILE A 80 19.75 3.63 -10.10
CA ILE A 80 19.15 2.68 -11.06
C ILE A 80 17.73 2.35 -10.59
N GLU A 81 16.85 3.35 -10.69
CA GLU A 81 15.49 3.31 -10.15
C GLU A 81 14.66 2.15 -10.70
N ALA A 82 14.75 1.85 -12.00
CA ALA A 82 13.94 0.78 -12.60
C ALA A 82 14.21 -0.59 -11.97
N VAL A 83 15.47 -0.91 -11.66
CA VAL A 83 15.85 -2.16 -10.99
C VAL A 83 15.43 -2.14 -9.53
N ALA A 84 15.60 -1.01 -8.84
CA ALA A 84 15.17 -0.85 -7.45
C ALA A 84 13.64 -1.04 -7.30
N ILE A 85 12.84 -0.41 -8.15
CA ILE A 85 11.38 -0.54 -8.17
C ILE A 85 10.98 -1.99 -8.46
N ARG A 86 11.62 -2.64 -9.42
CA ARG A 86 11.33 -4.03 -9.74
C ARG A 86 11.64 -4.98 -8.56
N LEU A 87 12.74 -4.77 -7.86
CA LEU A 87 13.07 -5.54 -6.65
C LEU A 87 12.06 -5.31 -5.52
N LEU A 88 11.55 -4.09 -5.37
CA LEU A 88 10.47 -3.81 -4.43
C LEU A 88 9.18 -4.54 -4.81
N ALA A 89 8.89 -4.69 -6.11
CA ALA A 89 7.75 -5.48 -6.57
C ALA A 89 7.84 -6.97 -6.19
N TYR A 90 9.05 -7.54 -6.05
CA TYR A 90 9.25 -8.89 -5.52
C TYR A 90 8.97 -8.99 -4.01
N LEU A 91 9.12 -7.87 -3.28
CA LEU A 91 8.94 -7.82 -1.82
C LEU A 91 7.50 -7.52 -1.41
N LEU A 92 6.81 -6.66 -2.14
CA LEU A 92 5.46 -6.19 -1.78
C LEU A 92 4.44 -7.30 -1.51
N PRO A 93 4.42 -8.45 -2.24
CA PRO A 93 3.46 -9.52 -1.97
C PRO A 93 3.90 -10.48 -0.86
N VAL A 94 5.17 -10.43 -0.44
CA VAL A 94 5.71 -11.36 0.57
C VAL A 94 5.01 -11.14 1.91
N GLY A 95 4.64 -12.22 2.58
CA GLY A 95 3.98 -12.17 3.88
C GLY A 95 2.49 -11.81 3.86
N VAL A 96 1.94 -11.26 2.77
CA VAL A 96 0.54 -10.83 2.72
C VAL A 96 -0.43 -12.00 2.90
N LEU A 97 -0.30 -13.08 2.13
CA LEU A 97 -1.18 -14.25 2.26
C LEU A 97 -1.03 -14.96 3.62
N PRO A 98 0.17 -15.20 4.16
CA PRO A 98 0.34 -15.68 5.53
C PRO A 98 -0.35 -14.79 6.57
N ALA A 99 -0.16 -13.47 6.52
CA ALA A 99 -0.79 -12.55 7.45
C ALA A 99 -2.33 -12.56 7.35
N MET A 100 -2.88 -12.71 6.13
CA MET A 100 -4.33 -12.91 5.94
C MET A 100 -4.81 -14.24 6.54
N ALA A 101 -4.02 -15.30 6.43
CA ALA A 101 -4.33 -16.60 7.04
C ALA A 101 -4.29 -16.53 8.58
N ASP A 102 -3.33 -15.81 9.15
CA ASP A 102 -3.25 -15.58 10.60
C ASP A 102 -4.45 -14.76 11.08
N ARG A 103 -4.82 -13.70 10.38
CA ARG A 103 -6.03 -12.92 10.66
C ARG A 103 -7.30 -13.75 10.58
N LEU A 104 -7.41 -14.64 9.60
CA LEU A 104 -8.51 -15.58 9.49
C LEU A 104 -8.58 -16.51 10.70
N ALA A 105 -7.43 -17.02 11.17
CA ALA A 105 -7.37 -17.88 12.35
C ALA A 105 -7.80 -17.14 13.62
N GLU A 106 -7.42 -15.87 13.77
CA GLU A 106 -7.86 -15.01 14.88
C GLU A 106 -9.37 -14.82 14.91
N LEU A 107 -10.00 -14.60 13.76
CA LEU A 107 -11.42 -14.28 13.66
C LEU A 107 -12.34 -15.50 13.68
N GLU A 108 -11.95 -16.59 13.03
CA GLU A 108 -12.83 -17.74 12.75
C GLU A 108 -12.23 -19.08 13.22
N GLY A 109 -11.00 -19.06 13.73
CA GLY A 109 -10.31 -20.24 14.26
C GLY A 109 -9.42 -20.98 13.26
N GLY A 110 -8.44 -21.73 13.82
CA GLY A 110 -7.44 -22.48 13.04
C GLY A 110 -8.04 -23.48 12.02
N PRO A 111 -9.05 -24.28 12.39
CA PRO A 111 -9.67 -25.22 11.44
C PRO A 111 -10.28 -24.56 10.20
N VAL A 112 -10.82 -23.36 10.32
CA VAL A 112 -11.37 -22.60 9.18
C VAL A 112 -10.23 -22.11 8.29
N ARG A 113 -9.18 -21.53 8.90
CA ARG A 113 -7.95 -21.13 8.18
C ARG A 113 -7.39 -22.32 7.38
N ASP A 114 -7.28 -23.49 7.98
CA ASP A 114 -6.67 -24.65 7.32
C ASP A 114 -7.50 -25.12 6.12
N ARG A 115 -8.82 -25.07 6.19
CA ARG A 115 -9.68 -25.36 5.02
C ARG A 115 -9.53 -24.34 3.91
N VAL A 116 -9.51 -23.05 4.24
CA VAL A 116 -9.33 -21.99 3.24
C VAL A 116 -7.96 -22.08 2.58
N MET A 117 -6.91 -22.37 3.36
CA MET A 117 -5.53 -22.45 2.85
C MET A 117 -5.20 -23.76 2.13
N ALA A 118 -6.01 -24.81 2.24
CA ALA A 118 -5.71 -26.13 1.67
C ALA A 118 -5.46 -26.13 0.14
N GLY A 119 -6.11 -25.20 -0.58
CA GLY A 119 -5.95 -25.03 -2.04
C GLY A 119 -5.07 -23.83 -2.44
N VAL A 120 -4.43 -23.14 -1.50
CA VAL A 120 -3.66 -21.91 -1.76
C VAL A 120 -2.17 -22.21 -1.81
N ALA A 121 -1.60 -22.19 -3.01
CA ALA A 121 -0.16 -22.32 -3.21
C ALA A 121 0.53 -20.96 -3.02
N VAL A 122 1.00 -20.69 -1.79
CA VAL A 122 1.71 -19.44 -1.48
C VAL A 122 3.08 -19.45 -2.16
N PRO A 123 3.39 -18.48 -3.06
CA PRO A 123 4.69 -18.41 -3.69
C PRO A 123 5.80 -18.13 -2.67
N PRO A 124 7.00 -18.73 -2.84
CA PRO A 124 8.12 -18.48 -1.96
C PRO A 124 8.70 -17.07 -2.14
N THR A 125 9.41 -16.56 -1.14
CA THR A 125 10.18 -15.31 -1.25
C THR A 125 11.14 -15.38 -2.45
N GLY A 126 11.16 -14.33 -3.27
CA GLY A 126 11.92 -14.25 -4.51
C GLY A 126 11.21 -14.83 -5.73
N ALA A 127 10.00 -15.32 -5.57
CA ALA A 127 9.13 -15.61 -6.73
C ALA A 127 8.75 -14.30 -7.44
N PRO A 128 8.67 -14.31 -8.78
CA PRO A 128 8.23 -13.13 -9.53
C PRO A 128 6.83 -12.68 -9.10
N PRO A 129 6.56 -11.36 -9.02
CA PRO A 129 5.25 -10.85 -8.57
C PRO A 129 4.09 -11.36 -9.43
N GLU A 130 4.34 -11.69 -10.69
CA GLU A 130 3.34 -12.18 -11.65
C GLU A 130 2.73 -13.55 -11.29
N VAL A 131 3.34 -14.33 -10.39
CA VAL A 131 2.78 -15.63 -9.96
C VAL A 131 1.84 -15.52 -8.76
N TYR A 132 1.86 -14.42 -8.04
CA TYR A 132 1.03 -14.22 -6.85
C TYR A 132 -0.48 -14.08 -7.12
N PRO A 133 -0.94 -13.51 -8.26
CA PRO A 133 -2.38 -13.40 -8.53
C PRO A 133 -3.14 -14.72 -8.47
N ALA A 134 -2.54 -15.83 -8.91
CA ALA A 134 -3.18 -17.14 -8.83
C ALA A 134 -3.45 -17.57 -7.37
N ALA A 135 -2.48 -17.33 -6.47
CA ALA A 135 -2.65 -17.62 -5.05
C ALA A 135 -3.67 -16.68 -4.38
N ALA A 136 -3.67 -15.39 -4.74
CA ALA A 136 -4.66 -14.43 -4.27
C ALA A 136 -6.07 -14.79 -4.71
N ALA A 137 -6.26 -15.21 -5.96
CA ALA A 137 -7.54 -15.68 -6.50
C ALA A 137 -8.04 -16.92 -5.74
N ALA A 138 -7.18 -17.93 -5.58
CA ALA A 138 -7.51 -19.14 -4.84
C ALA A 138 -7.91 -18.83 -3.40
N PHE A 139 -7.17 -17.95 -2.72
CA PHE A 139 -7.44 -17.53 -1.34
C PHE A 139 -8.83 -16.86 -1.24
N VAL A 140 -9.12 -15.85 -2.07
CA VAL A 140 -10.42 -15.13 -2.01
C VAL A 140 -11.57 -16.05 -2.33
N CYS A 141 -11.48 -16.87 -3.39
CA CYS A 141 -12.55 -17.80 -3.76
C CYS A 141 -12.83 -18.79 -2.64
N SER A 142 -11.80 -19.37 -2.02
CA SER A 142 -11.95 -20.29 -0.89
C SER A 142 -12.52 -19.58 0.34
N LEU A 143 -12.05 -18.37 0.63
CA LEU A 143 -12.50 -17.56 1.76
C LEU A 143 -14.00 -17.19 1.64
N GLU A 144 -14.43 -16.72 0.47
CA GLU A 144 -15.84 -16.38 0.22
C GLU A 144 -16.75 -17.62 0.22
N SER A 145 -16.27 -18.75 -0.31
CA SER A 145 -17.00 -20.02 -0.27
C SER A 145 -17.21 -20.52 1.16
N GLU A 146 -16.21 -20.37 2.03
CA GLU A 146 -16.27 -20.87 3.42
C GLU A 146 -17.07 -19.93 4.34
N LEU A 147 -16.95 -18.60 4.17
CA LEU A 147 -17.46 -17.62 5.12
C LEU A 147 -18.60 -16.75 4.59
N GLY A 148 -18.78 -16.67 3.29
CA GLY A 148 -19.60 -15.66 2.62
C GLY A 148 -18.94 -14.27 2.57
N ALA A 149 -19.40 -13.41 1.67
CA ALA A 149 -18.76 -12.14 1.32
C ALA A 149 -18.56 -11.17 2.51
N ALA A 150 -19.52 -11.11 3.44
CA ALA A 150 -19.44 -10.17 4.57
C ALA A 150 -18.29 -10.50 5.54
N LYS A 151 -18.15 -11.78 5.92
CA LYS A 151 -17.06 -12.23 6.79
C LYS A 151 -15.70 -12.23 6.05
N ALA A 152 -15.69 -12.64 4.78
CA ALA A 152 -14.50 -12.58 3.95
C ALA A 152 -13.94 -11.15 3.88
N ARG A 153 -14.79 -10.14 3.69
CA ARG A 153 -14.38 -8.73 3.73
C ARG A 153 -13.75 -8.34 5.05
N ARG A 154 -14.25 -8.81 6.21
CA ARG A 154 -13.63 -8.50 7.51
C ARG A 154 -12.22 -9.09 7.65
N VAL A 155 -11.98 -10.26 7.06
CA VAL A 155 -10.65 -10.87 7.02
C VAL A 155 -9.70 -10.05 6.14
N LEU A 156 -10.18 -9.55 5.00
CA LEU A 156 -9.35 -8.82 4.04
C LEU A 156 -9.09 -7.35 4.44
N CYS A 157 -10.07 -6.69 5.10
CA CYS A 157 -10.05 -5.24 5.35
C CYS A 157 -9.39 -4.88 6.67
N TRP A 158 -8.05 -4.91 6.72
CA TRP A 158 -7.25 -4.56 7.90
C TRP A 158 -5.82 -4.14 7.52
N ASN A 159 -5.01 -3.78 8.50
CA ASN A 159 -3.61 -3.38 8.33
C ASN A 159 -2.68 -4.58 8.07
N VAL A 160 -2.86 -5.26 6.93
CA VAL A 160 -2.07 -6.45 6.57
C VAL A 160 -0.57 -6.15 6.37
N HIS A 161 -0.22 -4.91 6.04
CA HIS A 161 1.17 -4.49 5.83
C HIS A 161 1.91 -4.15 7.13
N GLY A 162 1.26 -4.29 8.30
CA GLY A 162 1.89 -4.09 9.60
C GLY A 162 2.42 -2.67 9.83
N ILE A 163 1.75 -1.65 9.27
CA ILE A 163 2.14 -0.26 9.49
C ILE A 163 2.00 0.04 10.99
N PRO A 164 3.07 0.51 11.65
CA PRO A 164 2.98 0.83 13.08
C PRO A 164 2.10 2.06 13.30
N ALA A 165 1.20 2.01 14.30
CA ALA A 165 0.34 3.15 14.66
C ALA A 165 1.15 4.43 14.96
N ALA A 166 2.37 4.27 15.49
CA ALA A 166 3.27 5.40 15.74
C ALA A 166 3.60 6.23 14.48
N ALA A 167 3.48 5.64 13.28
CA ALA A 167 3.65 6.36 12.02
C ALA A 167 2.63 7.50 11.82
N PHE A 168 1.50 7.43 12.51
CA PHE A 168 0.42 8.41 12.42
C PHE A 168 0.24 9.25 13.71
N ALA A 169 1.20 9.19 14.65
CA ALA A 169 1.11 9.92 15.92
C ALA A 169 0.94 11.43 15.72
N ALA A 170 1.73 12.03 14.82
CA ALA A 170 1.64 13.46 14.53
C ALA A 170 0.27 13.86 13.91
N GLU A 171 -0.30 12.99 13.07
CA GLU A 171 -1.64 13.23 12.50
C GLU A 171 -2.73 13.10 13.55
N ARG A 172 -2.59 12.17 14.51
CA ARG A 172 -3.49 12.07 15.65
C ARG A 172 -3.43 13.33 16.51
N GLU A 173 -2.26 13.84 16.82
CA GLU A 173 -2.09 15.09 17.57
C GLU A 173 -2.74 16.27 16.82
N ALA A 174 -2.51 16.38 15.53
CA ALA A 174 -3.12 17.41 14.68
C ALA A 174 -4.65 17.31 14.67
N PHE A 175 -5.22 16.10 14.57
CA PHE A 175 -6.66 15.87 14.66
C PHE A 175 -7.21 16.30 16.02
N LEU A 176 -6.54 15.93 17.11
CA LEU A 176 -6.96 16.29 18.46
C LEU A 176 -6.88 17.80 18.74
N ALA A 177 -6.06 18.55 18.02
CA ALA A 177 -5.94 20.00 18.13
C ALA A 177 -6.89 20.78 17.22
N SER A 178 -7.55 20.12 16.25
CA SER A 178 -8.40 20.79 15.25
C SER A 178 -9.78 21.13 15.81
N ALA A 179 -10.36 22.23 15.33
CA ALA A 179 -11.68 22.69 15.73
C ALA A 179 -12.82 21.94 15.03
N SER A 180 -12.56 21.36 13.85
CA SER A 180 -13.52 20.51 13.13
C SER A 180 -12.81 19.40 12.35
N LEU A 181 -13.58 18.38 11.95
CA LEU A 181 -13.10 17.30 11.10
C LEU A 181 -12.64 17.83 9.73
N GLU A 182 -13.41 18.73 9.15
CA GLU A 182 -13.14 19.34 7.82
C GLU A 182 -11.87 20.18 7.86
N GLU A 183 -11.63 20.94 8.94
CA GLU A 183 -10.39 21.70 9.14
C GLU A 183 -9.17 20.77 9.17
N TRP A 184 -9.24 19.68 9.93
CA TRP A 184 -8.15 18.71 9.98
C TRP A 184 -7.91 18.05 8.63
N LEU A 185 -8.97 17.61 7.93
CA LEU A 185 -8.85 16.96 6.61
C LEU A 185 -8.23 17.90 5.58
N ALA A 186 -8.63 19.17 5.55
CA ALA A 186 -8.05 20.17 4.66
C ALA A 186 -6.58 20.44 4.98
N ALA A 187 -6.23 20.56 6.26
CA ALA A 187 -4.85 20.73 6.72
C ALA A 187 -4.00 19.49 6.41
N PHE A 188 -4.55 18.28 6.58
CA PHE A 188 -3.89 17.02 6.23
C PHE A 188 -3.61 16.96 4.72
N HIS A 189 -4.60 17.27 3.87
CA HIS A 189 -4.41 17.36 2.44
C HIS A 189 -3.29 18.35 2.08
N GLY A 190 -3.31 19.54 2.67
CA GLY A 190 -2.24 20.54 2.46
C GLY A 190 -0.85 20.03 2.84
N ARG A 191 -0.73 19.21 3.90
CA ARG A 191 0.55 18.56 4.25
C ARG A 191 1.00 17.56 3.19
N LYS A 192 0.07 16.75 2.66
CA LYS A 192 0.36 15.79 1.59
C LYS A 192 0.77 16.47 0.30
N VAL A 193 0.11 17.54 -0.09
CA VAL A 193 0.50 18.34 -1.28
C VAL A 193 1.93 18.89 -1.11
N ARG A 194 2.26 19.49 0.05
CA ARG A 194 3.62 19.99 0.30
C ARG A 194 4.68 18.88 0.34
N GLU A 195 4.32 17.68 0.77
CA GLU A 195 5.20 16.52 0.71
C GLU A 195 5.54 16.17 -0.74
N LEU A 196 4.52 16.13 -1.62
CA LEU A 196 4.70 15.86 -3.04
C LEU A 196 5.47 16.99 -3.77
N GLU A 197 5.21 18.25 -3.41
CA GLU A 197 5.97 19.41 -3.95
C GLU A 197 7.47 19.23 -3.74
N ARG A 198 7.89 18.86 -2.53
CA ARG A 198 9.31 18.62 -2.23
C ARG A 198 9.90 17.49 -3.08
N HIS A 199 9.17 16.38 -3.26
CA HIS A 199 9.63 15.29 -4.10
C HIS A 199 9.74 15.69 -5.57
N ALA A 200 8.82 16.53 -6.06
CA ALA A 200 8.87 17.06 -7.42
C ALA A 200 10.06 18.02 -7.62
N GLU A 201 10.35 18.88 -6.63
CA GLU A 201 11.48 19.83 -6.64
C GLU A 201 12.83 19.11 -6.56
N ASP A 202 12.95 18.14 -5.67
CA ASP A 202 14.18 17.37 -5.44
C ASP A 202 14.43 16.29 -6.51
N GLY A 203 13.43 15.98 -7.36
CA GLY A 203 13.49 14.90 -8.33
C GLY A 203 13.58 13.51 -7.68
N THR A 204 13.16 13.36 -6.42
CA THR A 204 13.22 12.11 -5.69
C THR A 204 11.90 11.33 -5.80
N LEU A 205 11.98 9.98 -5.74
CA LEU A 205 10.78 9.16 -5.72
C LEU A 205 10.04 9.33 -4.38
N TRP A 206 8.73 9.50 -4.46
CA TRP A 206 7.83 9.36 -3.33
C TRP A 206 7.38 7.89 -3.25
N PHE A 207 7.90 7.15 -2.28
CA PHE A 207 7.89 5.67 -2.31
C PHE A 207 8.53 5.16 -3.62
N GLU A 208 7.81 4.51 -4.52
CA GLU A 208 8.27 4.08 -5.85
C GLU A 208 7.74 4.98 -6.98
N GLN A 209 7.11 6.10 -6.66
CA GLN A 209 6.37 6.94 -7.60
C GLN A 209 7.19 8.15 -8.00
N ARG A 210 7.23 8.43 -9.30
CA ARG A 210 7.76 9.68 -9.82
C ARG A 210 6.71 10.78 -9.64
N ILE A 211 7.10 11.84 -8.94
CA ILE A 211 6.25 13.01 -8.71
C ILE A 211 6.70 14.14 -9.64
N THR A 212 5.81 14.55 -10.54
CA THR A 212 5.99 15.69 -11.43
C THR A 212 5.08 16.85 -10.99
N PRO A 213 5.31 18.09 -11.45
CA PRO A 213 4.38 19.19 -11.18
C PRO A 213 2.93 18.88 -11.58
N ALA A 214 2.72 18.13 -12.68
CA ALA A 214 1.39 17.72 -13.09
C ALA A 214 0.73 16.76 -12.09
N VAL A 215 1.50 15.86 -11.45
CA VAL A 215 1.01 14.99 -10.38
C VAL A 215 0.67 15.79 -9.13
N VAL A 216 1.48 16.78 -8.77
CA VAL A 216 1.17 17.68 -7.64
C VAL A 216 -0.12 18.42 -7.88
N ASP A 217 -0.32 18.99 -9.08
CA ASP A 217 -1.55 19.72 -9.44
C ASP A 217 -2.79 18.79 -9.46
N PHE A 218 -2.62 17.57 -9.93
CA PHE A 218 -3.67 16.54 -9.91
C PHE A 218 -4.14 16.23 -8.48
N VAL A 219 -3.21 16.03 -7.55
CA VAL A 219 -3.53 15.78 -6.13
C VAL A 219 -4.11 17.03 -5.48
N ARG A 220 -3.51 18.20 -5.70
CA ARG A 220 -3.98 19.50 -5.16
C ARG A 220 -5.43 19.79 -5.57
N GLY A 221 -5.80 19.43 -6.79
CA GLY A 221 -7.15 19.62 -7.34
C GLY A 221 -8.20 18.65 -6.82
N ASN A 222 -7.81 17.62 -6.07
CA ASN A 222 -8.74 16.60 -5.57
C ASN A 222 -8.38 16.13 -4.15
N GLN A 223 -9.07 16.66 -3.15
CA GLN A 223 -8.83 16.34 -1.74
C GLN A 223 -9.11 14.86 -1.38
N GLU A 224 -9.90 14.12 -2.16
CA GLU A 224 -10.06 12.67 -1.92
C GLU A 224 -8.74 11.91 -2.09
N ILE A 225 -7.77 12.45 -2.87
CA ILE A 225 -6.49 11.79 -3.14
C ILE A 225 -5.50 12.09 -2.01
N LEU A 226 -4.97 11.04 -1.40
CA LEU A 226 -4.02 11.07 -0.27
C LEU A 226 -4.56 11.70 1.03
N SER A 227 -5.81 12.16 1.02
CA SER A 227 -6.57 12.51 2.21
C SER A 227 -8.01 12.03 2.02
N THR A 228 -8.99 12.76 2.47
CA THR A 228 -10.40 12.41 2.25
C THR A 228 -11.27 13.65 2.25
N VAL A 229 -12.50 13.51 1.75
CA VAL A 229 -13.59 14.46 1.97
C VAL A 229 -14.68 13.80 2.79
N SER A 230 -15.37 14.58 3.64
CA SER A 230 -16.47 14.11 4.47
C SER A 230 -17.81 14.44 3.84
N ASP A 231 -18.78 13.52 3.92
CA ASP A 231 -20.19 13.78 3.64
C ASP A 231 -21.03 13.96 4.92
N GLY A 232 -20.34 14.07 6.07
CA GLY A 232 -20.94 14.16 7.39
C GLY A 232 -21.20 12.81 8.06
N ARG A 233 -21.07 11.69 7.35
CA ARG A 233 -21.18 10.33 7.90
C ARG A 233 -20.05 9.41 7.47
N HIS A 234 -19.47 9.69 6.33
CA HIS A 234 -18.40 8.90 5.74
C HIS A 234 -17.27 9.80 5.27
N LEU A 235 -16.08 9.23 5.26
CA LEU A 235 -14.93 9.76 4.54
C LEU A 235 -14.83 9.05 3.20
N TRP A 236 -14.60 9.84 2.15
CA TRP A 236 -14.40 9.35 0.80
C TRP A 236 -12.94 9.53 0.42
N ALA A 237 -12.25 8.41 0.17
CA ALA A 237 -10.85 8.35 -0.21
C ALA A 237 -10.71 7.86 -1.65
N THR A 238 -9.88 8.51 -2.44
CA THR A 238 -9.45 8.04 -3.77
C THR A 238 -7.96 7.75 -3.74
N LYS A 239 -7.56 6.56 -4.16
CA LYS A 239 -6.15 6.20 -4.19
C LYS A 239 -5.43 6.96 -5.31
N ILE A 240 -4.25 7.53 -5.01
CA ILE A 240 -3.39 8.04 -6.06
C ILE A 240 -3.01 6.88 -7.00
N PRO A 241 -2.93 7.06 -8.33
CA PRO A 241 -2.43 6.01 -9.22
C PRO A 241 -1.04 5.52 -8.81
N TYR A 242 -0.74 4.24 -9.02
CA TYR A 242 0.58 3.69 -8.69
C TYR A 242 1.71 4.32 -9.52
N ASP A 243 1.47 4.57 -10.80
CA ASP A 243 2.35 5.34 -11.67
C ASP A 243 1.62 6.60 -12.15
N PRO A 244 1.57 7.66 -11.30
CA PRO A 244 0.68 8.80 -11.52
C PRO A 244 1.10 9.62 -12.75
N ASP A 245 2.38 9.74 -13.03
CA ASP A 245 2.88 10.51 -14.17
C ASP A 245 2.45 9.87 -15.49
N ARG A 246 2.68 8.56 -15.65
CA ARG A 246 2.22 7.83 -16.84
C ARG A 246 0.70 7.73 -16.92
N PHE A 247 0.01 7.59 -15.78
CA PHE A 247 -1.44 7.59 -15.72
C PHE A 247 -2.02 8.89 -16.29
N LEU A 248 -1.45 10.03 -15.95
CA LEU A 248 -1.88 11.33 -16.48
C LEU A 248 -1.59 11.48 -17.98
N ALA A 249 -0.48 10.93 -18.44
CA ALA A 249 -0.07 10.99 -19.86
C ALA A 249 -0.87 10.03 -20.76
N SER A 250 -1.34 8.88 -20.23
CA SER A 250 -2.04 7.87 -21.02
C SER A 250 -3.46 8.33 -21.40
N GLN A 251 -3.92 7.92 -22.58
CA GLN A 251 -5.30 8.09 -23.05
C GLN A 251 -6.03 6.75 -23.15
N ASP A 252 -5.32 5.62 -23.01
CA ASP A 252 -5.91 4.28 -23.03
C ASP A 252 -6.55 3.95 -21.65
N PRO A 253 -7.87 3.71 -21.60
CA PRO A 253 -8.55 3.36 -20.35
C PRO A 253 -8.02 2.10 -19.67
N LEU A 254 -7.62 1.09 -20.45
CA LEU A 254 -7.08 -0.17 -19.90
C LEU A 254 -5.69 0.07 -19.30
N GLU A 255 -4.83 0.81 -20.00
CA GLU A 255 -3.53 1.20 -19.48
C GLU A 255 -3.67 2.05 -18.22
N LYS A 256 -4.59 3.02 -18.19
CA LYS A 256 -4.87 3.82 -16.98
C LYS A 256 -5.25 2.95 -15.79
N ARG A 257 -6.13 1.98 -15.96
CA ARG A 257 -6.50 1.05 -14.88
C ARG A 257 -5.30 0.27 -14.38
N ARG A 258 -4.43 -0.20 -15.28
CA ARG A 258 -3.19 -0.90 -14.93
C ARG A 258 -2.23 0.00 -14.15
N LEU A 259 -2.02 1.24 -14.62
CA LEU A 259 -1.15 2.23 -13.98
C LEU A 259 -1.69 2.72 -12.63
N ALA A 260 -2.99 2.61 -12.40
CA ALA A 260 -3.61 2.97 -11.12
C ALA A 260 -3.49 1.87 -10.05
N CYS A 261 -3.27 0.60 -10.44
CA CYS A 261 -3.26 -0.52 -9.49
C CYS A 261 -1.93 -0.63 -8.74
N HIS A 262 -1.97 -0.54 -7.41
CA HIS A 262 -0.80 -0.70 -6.53
C HIS A 262 -0.49 -2.16 -6.16
N CYS A 263 -1.41 -3.08 -6.40
CA CYS A 263 -1.37 -4.41 -5.80
C CYS A 263 -0.66 -5.43 -6.71
N PRO A 264 0.54 -5.91 -6.41
CA PRO A 264 1.22 -6.93 -7.20
C PRO A 264 0.47 -8.28 -7.18
N LEU A 265 -0.39 -8.51 -6.15
CA LEU A 265 -1.22 -9.72 -6.08
C LEU A 265 -2.46 -9.68 -7.00
N ALA A 266 -2.70 -8.56 -7.70
CA ALA A 266 -3.91 -8.41 -8.53
C ALA A 266 -3.67 -7.68 -9.86
N ALA A 267 -2.61 -6.85 -9.98
CA ALA A 267 -2.44 -5.92 -11.10
C ALA A 267 -2.42 -6.61 -12.48
N SER A 268 -1.80 -7.77 -12.61
CA SER A 268 -1.75 -8.52 -13.88
C SER A 268 -3.14 -9.02 -14.32
N SER A 269 -4.06 -9.24 -13.37
CA SER A 269 -5.45 -9.65 -13.68
C SER A 269 -6.25 -8.57 -14.41
N ILE A 270 -5.77 -7.32 -14.46
CA ILE A 270 -6.43 -6.23 -15.19
C ILE A 270 -6.25 -6.43 -16.71
N THR A 271 -5.12 -6.96 -17.15
CA THR A 271 -4.74 -7.08 -18.56
C THR A 271 -4.68 -8.51 -19.07
N GLU A 272 -4.52 -9.49 -18.18
CA GLU A 272 -4.33 -10.89 -18.55
C GLU A 272 -5.60 -11.69 -18.26
N ALA A 273 -6.16 -12.31 -19.28
CA ALA A 273 -7.37 -13.12 -19.22
C ALA A 273 -7.15 -14.49 -18.53
N GLY A 274 -6.29 -14.60 -17.51
CA GLY A 274 -5.94 -15.91 -16.95
C GLY A 274 -5.98 -16.07 -15.45
N ALA A 275 -5.65 -15.04 -14.70
CA ALA A 275 -5.58 -15.10 -13.24
C ALA A 275 -6.66 -14.23 -12.59
N GLY A 276 -7.93 -14.37 -12.98
CA GLY A 276 -9.02 -13.50 -12.54
C GLY A 276 -9.14 -13.39 -11.03
N VAL A 277 -8.32 -12.51 -10.42
CA VAL A 277 -8.44 -12.20 -9.00
C VAL A 277 -9.78 -11.50 -8.79
N PRO A 278 -10.68 -12.02 -7.92
CA PRO A 278 -11.94 -11.36 -7.62
C PRO A 278 -11.70 -9.95 -7.05
N SER A 279 -12.54 -8.98 -7.44
CA SER A 279 -12.45 -7.60 -6.95
C SER A 279 -12.64 -7.48 -5.43
N ALA A 280 -13.23 -8.48 -4.79
CA ALA A 280 -13.30 -8.60 -3.33
C ALA A 280 -11.89 -8.52 -2.66
N TRP A 281 -10.83 -8.95 -3.34
CA TRP A 281 -9.44 -8.77 -2.89
C TRP A 281 -9.11 -7.31 -2.58
N CYS A 282 -9.70 -6.33 -3.29
CA CYS A 282 -9.46 -4.91 -3.07
C CYS A 282 -9.89 -4.40 -1.70
N ALA A 283 -10.64 -5.20 -0.91
CA ALA A 283 -10.90 -4.90 0.50
C ALA A 283 -9.59 -4.78 1.32
N CYS A 284 -8.50 -5.45 0.90
CA CYS A 284 -7.16 -5.26 1.46
C CYS A 284 -6.69 -3.80 1.33
N SER A 285 -6.91 -3.17 0.16
CA SER A 285 -6.60 -1.75 -0.01
C SER A 285 -7.47 -0.83 0.83
N ALA A 286 -8.75 -1.17 1.03
CA ALA A 286 -9.62 -0.42 1.95
C ALA A 286 -9.12 -0.52 3.40
N GLY A 287 -8.61 -1.69 3.81
CA GLY A 287 -7.96 -1.89 5.11
C GLY A 287 -6.71 -1.04 5.31
N TYR A 288 -5.90 -0.90 4.27
CA TYR A 288 -4.74 -0.02 4.26
C TYR A 288 -5.16 1.46 4.42
N GLU A 289 -6.14 1.92 3.65
CA GLU A 289 -6.61 3.31 3.69
C GLU A 289 -7.26 3.66 5.04
N LYS A 290 -8.08 2.76 5.59
CA LYS A 290 -8.76 3.04 6.86
C LYS A 290 -7.83 3.08 8.06
N PHE A 291 -6.66 2.41 8.01
CA PHE A 291 -5.78 2.28 9.17
C PHE A 291 -5.24 3.61 9.71
N LEU A 292 -5.00 4.59 8.85
CA LEU A 292 -4.74 5.96 9.27
C LEU A 292 -5.86 6.48 10.18
N PHE A 293 -7.11 6.31 9.75
CA PHE A 293 -8.28 6.81 10.47
C PHE A 293 -8.56 6.01 11.75
N ASP A 294 -8.36 4.68 11.73
CA ASP A 294 -8.40 3.85 12.94
C ASP A 294 -7.45 4.40 14.02
N THR A 295 -6.23 4.75 13.60
CA THR A 295 -5.22 5.29 14.51
C THR A 295 -5.54 6.70 14.98
N VAL A 296 -5.94 7.58 14.07
CA VAL A 296 -6.25 8.98 14.36
C VAL A 296 -7.47 9.10 15.25
N PHE A 297 -8.53 8.35 14.99
CA PHE A 297 -9.76 8.36 15.77
C PHE A 297 -9.62 7.56 17.08
N GLY A 298 -8.70 6.59 17.11
CA GLY A 298 -8.45 5.74 18.30
C GLY A 298 -9.43 4.61 18.43
N GLU A 299 -10.16 4.28 17.37
CA GLU A 299 -11.09 3.16 17.30
C GLU A 299 -11.13 2.59 15.86
N GLU A 300 -11.50 1.31 15.73
CA GLU A 300 -11.57 0.65 14.44
C GLU A 300 -12.77 1.18 13.63
N THR A 301 -12.49 1.65 12.40
CA THR A 301 -13.51 2.11 11.46
C THR A 301 -13.96 0.98 10.53
N GLU A 302 -15.14 1.14 9.93
CA GLU A 302 -15.61 0.29 8.84
C GLU A 302 -15.28 0.93 7.50
N ALA A 303 -14.73 0.13 6.57
CA ALA A 303 -14.46 0.60 5.21
C ALA A 303 -14.98 -0.37 4.16
N GLU A 304 -15.33 0.18 3.00
CA GLU A 304 -15.74 -0.59 1.83
C GLU A 304 -15.14 -0.01 0.54
N VAL A 305 -14.97 -0.89 -0.43
CA VAL A 305 -14.55 -0.53 -1.79
C VAL A 305 -15.80 -0.12 -2.56
N THR A 306 -15.84 1.13 -3.06
CA THR A 306 -16.95 1.63 -3.88
C THR A 306 -16.63 1.63 -5.36
N GLU A 307 -15.36 1.79 -5.72
CA GLU A 307 -14.83 1.68 -7.09
C GLU A 307 -13.48 0.96 -7.04
N SER A 308 -13.21 0.09 -8.01
CA SER A 308 -11.96 -0.66 -8.12
C SER A 308 -11.53 -0.83 -9.57
N VAL A 309 -10.28 -0.47 -9.86
CA VAL A 309 -9.70 -0.71 -11.20
C VAL A 309 -9.66 -2.20 -11.57
N LEU A 310 -9.64 -3.09 -10.58
CA LEU A 310 -9.74 -4.54 -10.79
C LEU A 310 -11.16 -4.95 -11.23
N ALA A 311 -12.19 -4.27 -10.72
CA ALA A 311 -13.59 -4.47 -11.13
C ALA A 311 -13.94 -3.83 -12.48
N GLY A 312 -13.07 -2.96 -13.03
CA GLY A 312 -13.31 -2.26 -14.28
C GLY A 312 -13.48 -0.76 -14.14
N ASP A 313 -13.52 -0.24 -12.92
CA ASP A 313 -13.69 1.19 -12.67
C ASP A 313 -12.42 1.99 -13.03
N PRO A 314 -12.56 3.30 -13.27
CA PRO A 314 -11.42 4.12 -13.68
C PRO A 314 -10.42 4.43 -12.55
N ARG A 315 -10.79 4.16 -11.30
CA ARG A 315 -10.00 4.44 -10.08
C ARG A 315 -10.32 3.45 -8.96
N CYS A 316 -9.51 3.47 -7.90
CA CYS A 316 -9.85 2.83 -6.63
C CYS A 316 -10.38 3.89 -5.67
N ARG A 317 -11.61 3.72 -5.18
CA ARG A 317 -12.28 4.62 -4.27
C ARG A 317 -12.89 3.86 -3.10
N PHE A 318 -12.78 4.43 -1.91
CA PHE A 318 -13.20 3.82 -0.65
C PHE A 318 -14.15 4.74 0.09
N ARG A 319 -15.07 4.12 0.84
CA ARG A 319 -15.93 4.80 1.79
C ARG A 319 -15.61 4.28 3.17
N ILE A 320 -15.26 5.17 4.11
CA ILE A 320 -14.90 4.85 5.49
C ILE A 320 -15.95 5.49 6.39
N ARG A 321 -16.59 4.70 7.25
CA ARG A 321 -17.59 5.22 8.20
C ARG A 321 -16.91 6.06 9.27
N ILE A 322 -17.43 7.26 9.51
CA ILE A 322 -16.98 8.10 10.63
C ILE A 322 -17.62 7.56 11.90
N PRO A 323 -16.84 7.25 12.97
CA PRO A 323 -17.37 6.83 14.25
C PRO A 323 -18.29 7.89 14.89
N ASP A 324 -19.28 7.43 15.61
CA ASP A 324 -20.22 8.33 16.30
C ASP A 324 -19.50 9.21 17.35
N SER A 325 -18.47 8.68 18.02
CA SER A 325 -17.59 9.42 18.95
C SER A 325 -16.91 10.62 18.29
N VAL A 326 -16.47 10.48 17.02
CA VAL A 326 -15.85 11.56 16.23
C VAL A 326 -16.91 12.60 15.84
N LEU A 327 -18.10 12.15 15.42
CA LEU A 327 -19.20 13.07 15.09
C LEU A 327 -19.67 13.85 16.33
N GLU A 328 -19.74 13.20 17.50
CA GLU A 328 -20.09 13.85 18.76
C GLU A 328 -19.04 14.86 19.22
N ARG A 329 -17.75 14.54 19.04
CA ARG A 329 -16.65 15.45 19.37
C ARG A 329 -16.77 16.82 18.70
N PHE A 330 -17.20 16.86 17.44
CA PHE A 330 -17.30 18.06 16.63
C PHE A 330 -18.74 18.61 16.53
N ARG A 331 -19.69 18.00 17.25
CA ARG A 331 -21.05 18.53 17.32
C ARG A 331 -21.05 19.87 18.04
N THR A 332 -21.42 20.92 17.35
CA THR A 332 -21.69 22.21 17.97
C THR A 332 -22.82 22.01 18.99
N PRO A 333 -22.70 22.43 20.26
CA PRO A 333 -23.84 22.39 21.17
C PRO A 333 -25.02 23.17 20.54
N ASP A 334 -26.21 22.56 20.53
CA ASP A 334 -27.41 23.27 20.10
C ASP A 334 -27.49 24.59 20.91
N PRO A 335 -27.77 25.74 20.27
CA PRO A 335 -27.91 26.99 20.97
C PRO A 335 -28.98 26.82 22.05
N PRO A 336 -28.74 27.30 23.29
CA PRO A 336 -29.67 27.15 24.39
C PRO A 336 -31.01 27.81 24.00
N GLY A 337 -32.04 26.99 23.72
CA GLY A 337 -33.38 27.47 23.34
C GLY A 337 -34.09 26.78 22.19
N SER A 338 -33.47 25.82 21.50
CA SER A 338 -34.16 25.06 20.41
C SER A 338 -34.92 23.84 20.95
N SER A 339 -35.73 24.01 21.98
CA SER A 339 -36.73 23.02 22.35
C SER A 339 -37.74 22.92 21.18
N ARG A 340 -37.75 21.79 20.50
CA ARG A 340 -38.82 21.46 19.54
C ARG A 340 -40.16 21.62 20.27
N ARG A 341 -40.91 22.65 19.90
CA ARG A 341 -42.32 22.77 20.31
C ARG A 341 -42.98 21.48 19.82
N ALA A 342 -43.34 20.60 20.73
CA ALA A 342 -44.27 19.54 20.45
C ALA A 342 -45.55 20.22 19.98
N GLY A 343 -45.84 20.10 18.66
CA GLY A 343 -47.12 20.53 18.08
C GLY A 343 -48.21 19.66 18.69
N GLY A 344 -48.92 20.23 19.65
CA GLY A 344 -50.16 19.67 20.12
C GLY A 344 -51.19 19.71 19.01
N ALA A 345 -51.66 18.52 18.67
CA ALA A 345 -52.87 18.36 17.85
C ALA A 345 -54.08 18.75 18.71
N ALA A 346 -54.88 19.64 18.15
CA ALA A 346 -56.27 19.83 18.51
C ALA A 346 -57.10 19.51 17.30
#